data_01d52831f21316a079d41c03574db39b
#
_entry.id   01d52831f21316a079d41c03574db39b
#
_cell.length_a   1.000
_cell.length_b   1.000
_cell.length_c   1.000
_cell.angle_alpha   90.00
_cell.angle_beta   90.00
_cell.angle_gamma   90.00
#
_symmetry.space_group_name_H-M   'P 1'
#
loop_
_entity.id
_entity.type
_entity.pdbx_description
1 polymer ?
#
loop_
_entity_poly.entity_id
_entity_poly.type
_entity_poly.pdbx_seq_one_letter_code
_entity_poly.pdbx_strand_id
1 'polypeptide(L)'
;MSAPHDFIAIGLGPFNLGLACLTEPIDELDGLFLDDKPSFDWHPGMMLETSTLQVPFMADLVTLADPTSPFSFLNYLKEAGRMYSFYIRESFYPLRAEYNDYCRWAAAKLASIRFGHQVTTVEYDESEQVYVVHADHLPTGEKKTYRARKIVLGTGTPPHIPEACQGLGGDFLHNADYLENKAALQAKDSITIVGSGQSAAEIYHDLLQDIDSHGYHLTWATRSPRFFPLEYTKLTLEMTSPEYVDYFHALPAATRDRLNASHKNLYKGINSELINEIFDLLYQKNLHGPCPTRLLTNTALVEAAYDPASATYTLGLRQEEQGQDFTHATQGLILATGYRYTTPRFLAPLTDRIAWDDAGRYAVARNYSIDTAGRDIFVQNAELHTHGFVTPDLGMAAYRNSCIIRELLGREYYPVEKSIAFQEFAAPAGPHHPVEVSPV
;
A
#
# COMPACT_ATOMS: atom_id res chain seq x y z
N MET A 1 -10.29 25.18 -27.53
CA MET A 1 -9.87 24.14 -26.54
C MET A 1 -9.81 24.79 -25.17
N SER A 2 -10.21 24.12 -24.10
CA SER A 2 -10.02 24.63 -22.73
C SER A 2 -8.52 24.83 -22.42
N ALA A 3 -8.21 25.74 -21.53
CA ALA A 3 -6.84 25.86 -21.02
C ALA A 3 -6.38 24.53 -20.39
N PRO A 4 -5.09 24.18 -20.51
CA PRO A 4 -4.58 23.00 -19.85
C PRO A 4 -4.58 23.16 -18.32
N HIS A 5 -4.91 22.11 -17.59
CA HIS A 5 -4.73 22.05 -16.13
C HIS A 5 -3.24 22.22 -15.75
N ASP A 6 -2.96 22.69 -14.55
CA ASP A 6 -1.60 22.72 -14.08
C ASP A 6 -1.06 21.32 -13.86
N PHE A 7 -1.92 20.41 -13.36
CA PHE A 7 -1.60 18.98 -13.30
C PHE A 7 -2.85 18.10 -13.42
N ILE A 8 -2.62 16.86 -13.85
CA ILE A 8 -3.61 15.77 -13.76
C ILE A 8 -3.02 14.66 -12.89
N ALA A 9 -3.77 14.26 -11.85
CA ALA A 9 -3.44 13.10 -11.03
C ALA A 9 -4.23 11.88 -11.52
N ILE A 10 -3.54 10.75 -11.73
CA ILE A 10 -4.11 9.50 -12.25
C ILE A 10 -4.10 8.45 -11.15
N GLY A 11 -5.30 7.93 -10.82
CA GLY A 11 -5.56 7.05 -9.69
C GLY A 11 -5.83 7.84 -8.41
N LEU A 12 -6.87 7.43 -7.67
CA LEU A 12 -7.31 8.08 -6.43
C LEU A 12 -7.35 7.09 -5.26
N GLY A 13 -6.17 6.79 -4.73
CA GLY A 13 -5.99 6.20 -3.40
C GLY A 13 -5.81 7.28 -2.34
N PRO A 14 -5.57 6.93 -1.06
CA PRO A 14 -5.38 7.90 0.01
C PRO A 14 -4.30 8.95 -0.29
N PHE A 15 -3.23 8.58 -0.99
CA PHE A 15 -2.13 9.51 -1.31
C PHE A 15 -2.56 10.63 -2.26
N ASN A 16 -3.20 10.31 -3.39
CA ASN A 16 -3.71 11.33 -4.30
C ASN A 16 -4.95 12.05 -3.74
N LEU A 17 -5.74 11.39 -2.89
CA LEU A 17 -6.83 12.08 -2.18
C LEU A 17 -6.27 13.12 -1.20
N GLY A 18 -5.19 12.81 -0.47
CA GLY A 18 -4.48 13.78 0.36
C GLY A 18 -3.93 14.95 -0.47
N LEU A 19 -3.37 14.67 -1.66
CA LEU A 19 -2.94 15.71 -2.58
C LEU A 19 -4.12 16.60 -3.00
N ALA A 20 -5.29 16.00 -3.31
CA ALA A 20 -6.49 16.75 -3.67
C ALA A 20 -6.98 17.65 -2.52
N CYS A 21 -7.01 17.14 -1.30
CA CYS A 21 -7.37 17.92 -0.11
C CYS A 21 -6.40 19.09 0.16
N LEU A 22 -5.09 18.86 -0.04
CA LEU A 22 -4.06 19.90 0.20
C LEU A 22 -3.96 20.92 -0.94
N THR A 23 -4.39 20.58 -2.16
CA THR A 23 -4.41 21.53 -3.28
C THR A 23 -5.72 22.33 -3.37
N GLU A 24 -6.81 21.86 -2.75
CA GLU A 24 -8.11 22.57 -2.77
C GLU A 24 -8.07 24.03 -2.29
N PRO A 25 -7.32 24.40 -1.22
CA PRO A 25 -7.23 25.80 -0.78
C PRO A 25 -6.25 26.65 -1.59
N ILE A 26 -5.63 26.13 -2.66
CA ILE A 26 -4.59 26.84 -3.43
C ILE A 26 -5.20 27.35 -4.74
N ASP A 27 -5.77 28.56 -4.70
CA ASP A 27 -6.47 29.17 -5.83
C ASP A 27 -5.67 29.26 -7.14
N GLU A 28 -4.34 29.32 -7.04
CA GLU A 28 -3.41 29.42 -8.18
C GLU A 28 -3.07 28.06 -8.85
N LEU A 29 -3.63 26.95 -8.34
CA LEU A 29 -3.30 25.60 -8.79
C LEU A 29 -4.55 24.86 -9.27
N ASP A 30 -4.69 24.70 -10.58
CA ASP A 30 -5.78 23.95 -11.20
C ASP A 30 -5.41 22.48 -11.37
N GLY A 31 -5.88 21.63 -10.45
CA GLY A 31 -5.65 20.19 -10.44
C GLY A 31 -6.89 19.40 -10.84
N LEU A 32 -6.71 18.33 -11.63
CA LEU A 32 -7.76 17.36 -11.98
C LEU A 32 -7.35 15.95 -11.55
N PHE A 33 -8.26 15.22 -10.90
CA PHE A 33 -8.01 13.86 -10.41
C PHE A 33 -8.92 12.86 -11.14
N LEU A 34 -8.33 11.85 -11.77
CA LEU A 34 -9.04 10.83 -12.55
C LEU A 34 -8.90 9.46 -11.90
N ASP A 35 -10.01 8.75 -11.72
CA ASP A 35 -10.03 7.38 -11.21
C ASP A 35 -11.07 6.55 -11.96
N ASP A 36 -10.78 5.28 -12.23
CA ASP A 36 -11.67 4.38 -12.95
C ASP A 36 -12.82 3.82 -12.09
N LYS A 37 -12.68 3.84 -10.75
CA LYS A 37 -13.72 3.40 -9.84
C LYS A 37 -14.95 4.32 -9.91
N PRO A 38 -16.14 3.79 -9.56
CA PRO A 38 -17.37 4.60 -9.53
C PRO A 38 -17.41 5.59 -8.35
N SER A 39 -16.63 5.36 -7.30
CA SER A 39 -16.51 6.19 -6.10
C SER A 39 -15.23 5.83 -5.36
N PHE A 40 -14.84 6.62 -4.35
CA PHE A 40 -13.72 6.25 -3.50
C PHE A 40 -14.03 4.98 -2.72
N ASP A 41 -13.15 4.00 -2.83
CA ASP A 41 -13.13 2.81 -2.00
C ASP A 41 -11.70 2.27 -1.87
N TRP A 42 -11.29 1.96 -0.64
CA TRP A 42 -9.93 1.55 -0.33
C TRP A 42 -9.90 0.16 0.30
N HIS A 43 -9.37 -0.82 -0.43
CA HIS A 43 -9.25 -2.22 0.00
C HIS A 43 -10.57 -2.86 0.49
N PRO A 44 -11.69 -2.78 -0.26
CA PRO A 44 -13.01 -3.23 0.20
C PRO A 44 -13.02 -4.69 0.66
N GLY A 45 -12.26 -5.58 0.03
CA GLY A 45 -12.18 -6.99 0.41
C GLY A 45 -11.46 -7.27 1.73
N MET A 46 -10.88 -6.24 2.38
CA MET A 46 -10.14 -6.34 3.65
C MET A 46 -10.71 -5.41 4.73
N MET A 47 -11.98 -4.97 4.62
CA MET A 47 -12.67 -4.12 5.59
C MET A 47 -13.29 -4.95 6.71
N LEU A 48 -12.49 -5.81 7.36
CA LEU A 48 -12.92 -6.56 8.54
C LEU A 48 -13.35 -5.61 9.66
N GLU A 49 -14.44 -5.93 10.36
CA GLU A 49 -15.09 -5.01 11.32
C GLU A 49 -14.16 -4.53 12.44
N THR A 50 -13.26 -5.39 12.90
CA THR A 50 -12.34 -5.09 14.02
C THR A 50 -10.98 -4.56 13.56
N SER A 51 -10.69 -4.61 12.26
CA SER A 51 -9.38 -4.19 11.73
C SER A 51 -9.14 -2.70 11.91
N THR A 52 -8.01 -2.36 12.53
CA THR A 52 -7.55 -0.98 12.69
C THR A 52 -6.49 -0.62 11.63
N LEU A 53 -6.29 0.68 11.44
CA LEU A 53 -5.05 1.15 10.82
C LEU A 53 -3.86 0.82 11.73
N GLN A 54 -2.70 0.63 11.13
CA GLN A 54 -1.43 0.42 11.86
C GLN A 54 -0.69 1.74 12.13
N VAL A 55 -1.34 2.86 11.87
CA VAL A 55 -0.84 4.22 12.11
C VAL A 55 -1.89 5.03 12.89
N PRO A 56 -1.46 6.00 13.71
CA PRO A 56 -2.38 6.86 14.46
C PRO A 56 -3.24 7.73 13.52
N PHE A 57 -4.38 8.23 14.01
CA PHE A 57 -5.30 9.08 13.26
C PHE A 57 -4.67 10.36 12.68
N MET A 58 -3.53 10.81 13.23
CA MET A 58 -2.79 11.95 12.68
C MET A 58 -2.14 11.66 11.33
N ALA A 59 -1.99 10.38 10.97
CA ALA A 59 -1.60 9.94 9.63
C ALA A 59 -2.80 9.96 8.66
N ASP A 60 -3.60 11.00 8.76
CA ASP A 60 -4.73 11.29 7.88
C ASP A 60 -4.27 11.94 6.55
N LEU A 61 -5.22 12.47 5.80
CA LEU A 61 -4.92 13.02 4.46
C LEU A 61 -4.11 14.33 4.49
N VAL A 62 -4.13 15.09 5.61
CA VAL A 62 -3.69 16.50 5.61
C VAL A 62 -2.97 16.96 6.88
N THR A 63 -3.28 16.38 8.06
CA THR A 63 -2.94 16.98 9.38
C THR A 63 -1.44 17.23 9.55
N LEU A 64 -0.58 16.34 9.04
CA LEU A 64 0.88 16.50 9.16
C LEU A 64 1.46 17.57 8.21
N ALA A 65 0.67 18.12 7.27
CA ALA A 65 1.05 19.28 6.45
C ALA A 65 0.28 20.54 6.87
N ASP A 66 -1.00 20.40 7.19
CA ASP A 66 -1.88 21.48 7.63
C ASP A 66 -2.83 20.99 8.74
N PRO A 67 -2.48 21.17 10.02
CA PRO A 67 -3.32 20.73 11.14
C PRO A 67 -4.64 21.52 11.25
N THR A 68 -4.78 22.62 10.51
CA THR A 68 -5.99 23.46 10.49
C THR A 68 -6.93 23.14 9.32
N SER A 69 -6.54 22.21 8.46
CA SER A 69 -7.29 21.84 7.25
C SER A 69 -8.72 21.40 7.57
N PRO A 70 -9.72 21.88 6.81
CA PRO A 70 -11.10 21.39 6.93
C PRO A 70 -11.26 19.91 6.55
N PHE A 71 -10.25 19.29 5.93
CA PHE A 71 -10.23 17.89 5.56
C PHE A 71 -9.57 16.99 6.62
N SER A 72 -9.23 17.49 7.82
CA SER A 72 -8.65 16.67 8.88
C SER A 72 -9.61 15.58 9.37
N PHE A 73 -9.05 14.46 9.83
CA PHE A 73 -9.82 13.38 10.44
C PHE A 73 -10.65 13.86 11.64
N LEU A 74 -10.11 14.79 12.43
CA LEU A 74 -10.85 15.38 13.55
C LEU A 74 -12.05 16.20 13.07
N ASN A 75 -11.95 16.93 11.97
CA ASN A 75 -13.10 17.63 11.41
C ASN A 75 -14.17 16.67 10.89
N TYR A 76 -13.76 15.58 10.24
CA TYR A 76 -14.68 14.49 9.86
C TYR A 76 -15.43 13.95 11.08
N LEU A 77 -14.72 13.60 12.16
CA LEU A 77 -15.35 13.12 13.39
C LEU A 77 -16.33 14.13 13.98
N LYS A 78 -16.01 15.42 13.88
CA LYS A 78 -16.88 16.50 14.37
C LYS A 78 -18.19 16.59 13.55
N GLU A 79 -18.07 16.58 12.21
CA GLU A 79 -19.22 16.60 11.32
C GLU A 79 -20.08 15.32 11.41
N ALA A 80 -19.45 14.17 11.57
CA ALA A 80 -20.13 12.89 11.75
C ALA A 80 -20.75 12.71 13.17
N GLY A 81 -20.57 13.68 14.09
CA GLY A 81 -21.08 13.61 15.45
C GLY A 81 -20.39 12.56 16.33
N ARG A 82 -19.18 12.10 15.95
CA ARG A 82 -18.45 10.99 16.61
C ARG A 82 -17.25 11.43 17.46
N MET A 83 -17.00 12.72 17.56
CA MET A 83 -15.81 13.25 18.26
C MET A 83 -15.69 12.73 19.70
N TYR A 84 -16.76 12.81 20.50
CA TYR A 84 -16.72 12.35 21.89
C TYR A 84 -16.61 10.83 22.02
N SER A 85 -17.26 10.07 21.14
CA SER A 85 -17.16 8.61 21.13
C SER A 85 -15.74 8.17 20.79
N PHE A 86 -15.09 8.83 19.84
CA PHE A 86 -13.70 8.57 19.51
C PHE A 86 -12.75 8.93 20.66
N TYR A 87 -12.98 10.07 21.33
CA TYR A 87 -12.23 10.46 22.53
C TYR A 87 -12.34 9.41 23.64
N ILE A 88 -13.56 8.95 23.96
CA ILE A 88 -13.82 7.96 25.01
C ILE A 88 -13.20 6.59 24.67
N ARG A 89 -13.08 6.25 23.38
CA ARG A 89 -12.45 5.00 22.94
C ARG A 89 -10.98 4.90 23.38
N GLU A 90 -10.30 6.01 23.63
CA GLU A 90 -8.89 6.10 24.09
C GLU A 90 -7.90 5.30 23.20
N SER A 91 -8.22 5.13 21.92
CA SER A 91 -7.34 4.51 20.94
C SER A 91 -7.05 5.49 19.82
N PHE A 92 -5.78 5.74 19.58
CA PHE A 92 -5.34 6.62 18.49
C PHE A 92 -5.42 5.97 17.09
N TYR A 93 -5.66 4.66 17.04
CA TYR A 93 -5.73 3.89 15.79
C TYR A 93 -7.18 3.77 15.31
N PRO A 94 -7.60 4.47 14.23
CA PRO A 94 -8.94 4.37 13.70
C PRO A 94 -9.25 2.96 13.20
N LEU A 95 -10.53 2.58 13.19
CA LEU A 95 -10.95 1.41 12.43
C LEU A 95 -10.69 1.65 10.94
N ARG A 96 -10.29 0.62 10.21
CA ARG A 96 -10.03 0.73 8.76
C ARG A 96 -11.29 1.18 7.99
N ALA A 97 -12.45 0.66 8.37
CA ALA A 97 -13.74 1.09 7.83
C ALA A 97 -14.03 2.57 8.09
N GLU A 98 -13.74 3.07 9.31
CA GLU A 98 -13.91 4.49 9.65
C GLU A 98 -12.97 5.40 8.84
N TYR A 99 -11.72 4.96 8.60
CA TYR A 99 -10.80 5.68 7.74
C TYR A 99 -11.28 5.70 6.27
N ASN A 100 -11.85 4.61 5.77
CA ASN A 100 -12.44 4.57 4.44
C ASN A 100 -13.65 5.51 4.32
N ASP A 101 -14.50 5.58 5.33
CA ASP A 101 -15.62 6.54 5.40
C ASP A 101 -15.14 7.99 5.45
N TYR A 102 -14.06 8.25 6.18
CA TYR A 102 -13.40 9.54 6.19
C TYR A 102 -12.88 9.93 4.80
N CYS A 103 -12.23 9.01 4.10
CA CYS A 103 -11.76 9.26 2.74
C CYS A 103 -12.93 9.51 1.76
N ARG A 104 -14.02 8.76 1.88
CA ARG A 104 -15.25 8.99 1.10
C ARG A 104 -15.86 10.36 1.38
N TRP A 105 -15.91 10.75 2.66
CA TRP A 105 -16.38 12.07 3.07
C TRP A 105 -15.54 13.20 2.48
N ALA A 106 -14.20 13.07 2.48
CA ALA A 106 -13.30 14.04 1.88
C ALA A 106 -13.49 14.10 0.36
N ALA A 107 -13.50 12.95 -0.32
CA ALA A 107 -13.66 12.88 -1.77
C ALA A 107 -14.97 13.49 -2.25
N ALA A 108 -16.09 13.35 -1.49
CA ALA A 108 -17.38 13.91 -1.83
C ALA A 108 -17.44 15.46 -1.80
N LYS A 109 -16.47 16.10 -1.13
CA LYS A 109 -16.39 17.56 -1.03
C LYS A 109 -15.53 18.21 -2.13
N LEU A 110 -14.81 17.43 -2.94
CA LEU A 110 -13.81 17.90 -3.89
C LEU A 110 -14.37 17.89 -5.33
N ALA A 111 -14.57 19.09 -5.89
CA ALA A 111 -15.03 19.24 -7.26
C ALA A 111 -13.99 18.87 -8.33
N SER A 112 -12.72 18.77 -7.95
CA SER A 112 -11.60 18.42 -8.83
C SER A 112 -11.53 16.93 -9.19
N ILE A 113 -12.31 16.06 -8.54
CA ILE A 113 -12.29 14.61 -8.76
C ILE A 113 -13.28 14.18 -9.83
N ARG A 114 -12.86 13.24 -10.69
CA ARG A 114 -13.68 12.56 -11.70
C ARG A 114 -13.55 11.06 -11.54
N PHE A 115 -14.59 10.44 -11.00
CA PHE A 115 -14.73 8.98 -10.94
C PHE A 115 -15.25 8.41 -12.27
N GLY A 116 -15.04 7.11 -12.48
CA GLY A 116 -15.47 6.40 -13.70
C GLY A 116 -14.66 6.78 -14.93
N HIS A 117 -13.45 7.34 -14.78
CA HIS A 117 -12.59 7.76 -15.87
C HIS A 117 -11.35 6.87 -15.95
N GLN A 118 -11.39 5.85 -16.80
CA GLN A 118 -10.27 4.95 -17.04
C GLN A 118 -9.29 5.58 -18.03
N VAL A 119 -8.12 5.99 -17.54
CA VAL A 119 -7.04 6.52 -18.39
C VAL A 119 -6.50 5.38 -19.24
N THR A 120 -6.50 5.59 -20.57
CA THR A 120 -6.08 4.60 -21.56
C THR A 120 -4.74 4.93 -22.21
N THR A 121 -4.39 6.21 -22.34
CA THR A 121 -3.14 6.67 -22.94
C THR A 121 -2.77 8.05 -22.42
N VAL A 122 -1.48 8.28 -22.19
CA VAL A 122 -0.90 9.60 -21.93
C VAL A 122 0.18 9.86 -22.97
N GLU A 123 0.05 10.97 -23.68
CA GLU A 123 0.99 11.42 -24.71
C GLU A 123 1.53 12.81 -24.34
N TYR A 124 2.62 13.23 -24.98
CA TYR A 124 3.15 14.58 -24.83
C TYR A 124 3.11 15.32 -26.16
N ASP A 125 2.45 16.48 -26.17
CA ASP A 125 2.40 17.38 -27.31
C ASP A 125 3.58 18.36 -27.24
N GLU A 126 4.59 18.09 -28.07
CA GLU A 126 5.81 18.91 -28.16
C GLU A 126 5.54 20.35 -28.62
N SER A 127 4.49 20.56 -29.41
CA SER A 127 4.16 21.88 -29.97
C SER A 127 3.56 22.82 -28.93
N GLU A 128 2.77 22.25 -28.01
CA GLU A 128 2.09 23.00 -26.94
C GLU A 128 2.72 22.79 -25.57
N GLN A 129 3.70 21.87 -25.47
CA GLN A 129 4.40 21.48 -24.24
C GLN A 129 3.46 21.06 -23.11
N VAL A 130 2.51 20.18 -23.43
CA VAL A 130 1.53 19.65 -22.48
C VAL A 130 1.37 18.15 -22.63
N TYR A 131 0.96 17.51 -21.57
CA TYR A 131 0.49 16.12 -21.57
C TYR A 131 -0.96 16.07 -22.03
N VAL A 132 -1.26 15.13 -22.93
CA VAL A 132 -2.61 14.82 -23.41
C VAL A 132 -3.03 13.49 -22.79
N VAL A 133 -4.07 13.52 -21.96
CA VAL A 133 -4.57 12.36 -21.23
C VAL A 133 -5.88 11.90 -21.85
N HIS A 134 -5.89 10.70 -22.42
CA HIS A 134 -7.07 10.06 -22.97
C HIS A 134 -7.69 9.13 -21.93
N ALA A 135 -9.00 9.22 -21.74
CA ALA A 135 -9.73 8.39 -20.81
C ALA A 135 -11.08 7.96 -21.39
N ASP A 136 -11.50 6.76 -21.03
CA ASP A 136 -12.85 6.27 -21.29
C ASP A 136 -13.72 6.57 -20.07
N HIS A 137 -14.84 7.28 -20.25
CA HIS A 137 -15.81 7.51 -19.20
C HIS A 137 -16.72 6.27 -19.12
N LEU A 138 -16.41 5.38 -18.18
CA LEU A 138 -17.01 4.05 -18.06
C LEU A 138 -18.55 4.06 -17.99
N PRO A 139 -19.22 4.99 -17.26
CA PRO A 139 -20.68 5.02 -17.20
C PRO A 139 -21.38 5.29 -18.53
N THR A 140 -20.75 6.03 -19.45
CA THR A 140 -21.36 6.42 -20.75
C THR A 140 -20.68 5.82 -21.97
N GLY A 141 -19.47 5.27 -21.81
CA GLY A 141 -18.61 4.81 -22.90
C GLY A 141 -18.01 5.94 -23.75
N GLU A 142 -18.16 7.21 -23.32
CA GLU A 142 -17.61 8.35 -24.05
C GLU A 142 -16.10 8.44 -23.87
N LYS A 143 -15.39 8.78 -24.95
CA LYS A 143 -13.99 9.10 -24.92
C LYS A 143 -13.79 10.56 -24.47
N LYS A 144 -12.97 10.76 -23.46
CA LYS A 144 -12.61 12.09 -22.95
C LYS A 144 -11.13 12.35 -23.20
N THR A 145 -10.80 13.61 -23.41
CA THR A 145 -9.40 14.06 -23.55
C THR A 145 -9.20 15.27 -22.66
N TYR A 146 -8.16 15.18 -21.84
CA TYR A 146 -7.75 16.21 -20.91
C TYR A 146 -6.33 16.66 -21.23
N ARG A 147 -5.95 17.84 -20.79
CA ARG A 147 -4.62 18.41 -21.06
C ARG A 147 -4.06 18.99 -19.76
N ALA A 148 -2.78 18.74 -19.48
CA ALA A 148 -2.11 19.27 -18.31
C ALA A 148 -0.64 19.58 -18.57
N ARG A 149 -0.08 20.46 -17.76
CA ARG A 149 1.35 20.76 -17.77
C ARG A 149 2.17 19.69 -17.08
N LYS A 150 1.59 19.02 -16.06
CA LYS A 150 2.28 18.03 -15.24
C LYS A 150 1.35 16.84 -14.94
N ILE A 151 1.94 15.69 -14.58
CA ILE A 151 1.23 14.46 -14.24
C ILE A 151 1.65 13.99 -12.84
N VAL A 152 0.69 13.50 -12.05
CA VAL A 152 0.95 12.83 -10.76
C VAL A 152 0.37 11.42 -10.81
N LEU A 153 1.20 10.40 -10.68
CA LEU A 153 0.80 9.00 -10.74
C LEU A 153 0.55 8.44 -9.34
N GLY A 154 -0.67 8.09 -9.02
CA GLY A 154 -1.08 7.43 -7.78
C GLY A 154 -1.90 6.16 -8.08
N THR A 155 -1.48 5.38 -9.07
CA THR A 155 -2.19 4.22 -9.61
C THR A 155 -2.20 3.00 -8.69
N GLY A 156 -1.50 3.07 -7.55
CA GLY A 156 -1.42 1.97 -6.59
C GLY A 156 -0.62 0.78 -7.10
N THR A 157 -0.81 -0.33 -6.42
CA THR A 157 -0.10 -1.58 -6.69
C THR A 157 -1.11 -2.70 -6.92
N PRO A 158 -1.09 -3.40 -8.06
CA PRO A 158 -1.97 -4.55 -8.29
C PRO A 158 -1.61 -5.74 -7.40
N PRO A 159 -2.56 -6.67 -7.17
CA PRO A 159 -2.33 -7.94 -6.52
C PRO A 159 -1.16 -8.70 -7.12
N HIS A 160 -0.31 -9.28 -6.26
CA HIS A 160 0.80 -10.12 -6.69
C HIS A 160 0.39 -11.60 -6.68
N ILE A 161 0.25 -12.19 -7.85
CA ILE A 161 0.03 -13.64 -8.00
C ILE A 161 1.40 -14.32 -8.17
N PRO A 162 1.79 -15.26 -7.27
CA PRO A 162 3.02 -16.02 -7.39
C PRO A 162 3.11 -16.78 -8.71
N GLU A 163 4.33 -17.00 -9.21
CA GLU A 163 4.57 -17.73 -10.45
C GLU A 163 3.91 -19.12 -10.45
N ALA A 164 3.98 -19.81 -9.32
CA ALA A 164 3.33 -21.11 -9.12
C ALA A 164 1.80 -21.11 -9.33
N CYS A 165 1.15 -19.93 -9.28
CA CYS A 165 -0.30 -19.77 -9.45
C CYS A 165 -0.68 -19.04 -10.73
N GLN A 166 0.27 -18.67 -11.58
CA GLN A 166 -0.03 -18.03 -12.87
C GLN A 166 -0.70 -19.02 -13.81
N GLY A 167 -1.89 -18.66 -14.30
CA GLY A 167 -2.69 -19.55 -15.14
C GLY A 167 -3.36 -20.71 -14.42
N LEU A 168 -3.32 -20.74 -13.08
CA LEU A 168 -4.04 -21.72 -12.26
C LEU A 168 -5.55 -21.56 -12.46
N GLY A 169 -6.25 -22.67 -12.75
CA GLY A 169 -7.70 -22.68 -12.85
C GLY A 169 -8.39 -22.62 -11.47
N GLY A 170 -9.73 -22.72 -11.49
CA GLY A 170 -10.53 -22.69 -10.27
C GLY A 170 -10.89 -21.28 -9.80
N ASP A 171 -11.34 -21.19 -8.56
CA ASP A 171 -11.86 -20.00 -7.89
C ASP A 171 -10.97 -19.50 -6.74
N PHE A 172 -9.64 -19.69 -6.88
CA PHE A 172 -8.72 -19.14 -5.88
C PHE A 172 -8.82 -17.61 -5.81
N LEU A 173 -8.56 -17.06 -4.63
CA LEU A 173 -8.70 -15.64 -4.35
C LEU A 173 -7.36 -14.99 -4.01
N HIS A 174 -7.20 -13.73 -4.40
CA HIS A 174 -6.28 -12.84 -3.71
C HIS A 174 -6.97 -12.26 -2.47
N ASN A 175 -6.21 -11.88 -1.44
CA ASN A 175 -6.78 -11.26 -0.23
C ASN A 175 -7.61 -10.00 -0.52
N ALA A 176 -7.38 -9.33 -1.64
CA ALA A 176 -8.16 -8.17 -2.06
C ALA A 176 -9.66 -8.46 -2.25
N ASP A 177 -10.03 -9.72 -2.48
CA ASP A 177 -11.40 -10.16 -2.78
C ASP A 177 -12.00 -11.01 -1.65
N TYR A 178 -11.36 -11.03 -0.46
CA TYR A 178 -11.69 -11.97 0.61
C TYR A 178 -13.12 -11.82 1.13
N LEU A 179 -13.52 -10.62 1.57
CA LEU A 179 -14.82 -10.44 2.25
C LEU A 179 -16.01 -10.76 1.35
N GLU A 180 -15.95 -10.42 0.07
CA GLU A 180 -17.01 -10.72 -0.89
C GLU A 180 -17.19 -12.23 -1.12
N ASN A 181 -16.13 -13.02 -0.90
CA ASN A 181 -16.10 -14.46 -1.14
C ASN A 181 -16.03 -15.29 0.15
N LYS A 182 -16.04 -14.67 1.35
CA LYS A 182 -15.92 -15.36 2.64
C LYS A 182 -16.92 -16.50 2.79
N ALA A 183 -18.20 -16.25 2.48
CA ALA A 183 -19.24 -17.28 2.62
C ALA A 183 -19.03 -18.48 1.69
N ALA A 184 -18.56 -18.27 0.46
CA ALA A 184 -18.24 -19.34 -0.47
C ALA A 184 -17.02 -20.16 -0.02
N LEU A 185 -16.02 -19.51 0.59
CA LEU A 185 -14.88 -20.19 1.21
C LEU A 185 -15.31 -21.04 2.41
N GLN A 186 -16.15 -20.53 3.29
CA GLN A 186 -16.63 -21.21 4.49
C GLN A 186 -17.53 -22.42 4.20
N ALA A 187 -18.05 -22.52 2.97
CA ALA A 187 -18.80 -23.70 2.51
C ALA A 187 -17.90 -24.86 2.03
N LYS A 188 -16.57 -24.68 1.98
CA LYS A 188 -15.60 -25.70 1.56
C LYS A 188 -15.10 -26.51 2.76
N ASP A 189 -14.68 -27.77 2.54
CA ASP A 189 -14.17 -28.63 3.62
C ASP A 189 -12.77 -28.25 4.10
N SER A 190 -12.01 -27.53 3.26
CA SER A 190 -10.64 -27.08 3.59
C SER A 190 -10.27 -25.77 2.93
N ILE A 191 -9.58 -24.91 3.69
CA ILE A 191 -9.14 -23.59 3.26
C ILE A 191 -7.66 -23.45 3.58
N THR A 192 -6.87 -22.99 2.59
CA THR A 192 -5.45 -22.69 2.78
C THR A 192 -5.16 -21.23 2.45
N ILE A 193 -4.51 -20.55 3.38
CA ILE A 193 -3.99 -19.17 3.23
C ILE A 193 -2.49 -19.27 2.98
N VAL A 194 -2.03 -18.62 1.90
CA VAL A 194 -0.60 -18.50 1.58
C VAL A 194 -0.18 -17.03 1.72
N GLY A 195 0.65 -16.76 2.71
CA GLY A 195 1.13 -15.39 2.95
C GLY A 195 1.76 -15.22 4.32
N SER A 196 2.47 -14.09 4.55
CA SER A 196 3.24 -13.85 5.77
C SER A 196 2.98 -12.49 6.43
N GLY A 197 2.09 -11.67 5.87
CA GLY A 197 1.84 -10.32 6.34
C GLY A 197 0.52 -10.15 7.08
N GLN A 198 0.19 -8.90 7.40
CA GLN A 198 -1.01 -8.50 8.13
C GLN A 198 -2.31 -9.08 7.54
N SER A 199 -2.51 -9.00 6.22
CA SER A 199 -3.74 -9.52 5.59
C SER A 199 -3.90 -11.03 5.77
N ALA A 200 -2.80 -11.81 5.72
CA ALA A 200 -2.86 -13.25 5.98
C ALA A 200 -3.29 -13.54 7.43
N ALA A 201 -2.75 -12.77 8.39
CA ALA A 201 -3.08 -12.92 9.81
C ALA A 201 -4.55 -12.53 10.10
N GLU A 202 -5.01 -11.42 9.52
CA GLU A 202 -6.41 -10.97 9.65
C GLU A 202 -7.40 -12.01 9.10
N ILE A 203 -7.14 -12.53 7.89
CA ILE A 203 -7.98 -13.57 7.29
C ILE A 203 -7.93 -14.87 8.11
N TYR A 204 -6.74 -15.27 8.58
CA TYR A 204 -6.61 -16.45 9.41
C TYR A 204 -7.39 -16.31 10.72
N HIS A 205 -7.26 -15.16 11.40
CA HIS A 205 -7.98 -14.88 12.65
C HIS A 205 -9.50 -14.90 12.44
N ASP A 206 -9.99 -14.24 11.39
CA ASP A 206 -11.40 -14.19 11.05
C ASP A 206 -11.99 -15.58 10.74
N LEU A 207 -11.30 -16.38 9.93
CA LEU A 207 -11.73 -17.77 9.66
C LEU A 207 -11.58 -18.67 10.90
N LEU A 208 -10.55 -18.49 11.73
CA LEU A 208 -10.37 -19.28 12.94
C LEU A 208 -11.50 -19.06 13.94
N GLN A 209 -12.09 -17.86 14.03
CA GLN A 209 -13.25 -17.60 14.88
C GLN A 209 -14.44 -18.51 14.51
N ASP A 210 -14.69 -18.71 13.22
CA ASP A 210 -15.84 -19.40 12.68
C ASP A 210 -15.62 -20.90 12.44
N ILE A 211 -14.42 -21.46 12.69
CA ILE A 211 -14.02 -22.82 12.32
C ILE A 211 -14.94 -23.90 12.90
N ASP A 212 -15.42 -23.72 14.16
CA ASP A 212 -16.27 -24.70 14.83
C ASP A 212 -17.70 -24.73 14.25
N SER A 213 -18.19 -23.59 13.77
CA SER A 213 -19.54 -23.48 13.20
C SER A 213 -19.64 -23.98 11.77
N HIS A 214 -18.54 -23.96 11.02
CA HIS A 214 -18.49 -24.38 9.61
C HIS A 214 -17.79 -25.73 9.40
N GLY A 215 -16.88 -26.13 10.29
CA GLY A 215 -16.26 -27.46 10.27
C GLY A 215 -15.15 -27.67 9.23
N TYR A 216 -14.64 -26.62 8.60
CA TYR A 216 -13.53 -26.72 7.65
C TYR A 216 -12.18 -26.93 8.33
N HIS A 217 -11.24 -27.50 7.60
CA HIS A 217 -9.83 -27.52 7.96
C HIS A 217 -9.14 -26.23 7.49
N LEU A 218 -8.47 -25.52 8.41
CA LEU A 218 -7.79 -24.26 8.09
C LEU A 218 -6.27 -24.41 8.11
N THR A 219 -5.60 -24.07 7.02
CA THR A 219 -4.13 -24.09 6.95
C THR A 219 -3.61 -22.70 6.63
N TRP A 220 -2.59 -22.24 7.37
CA TRP A 220 -1.85 -21.05 7.05
C TRP A 220 -0.39 -21.38 6.76
N ALA A 221 0.02 -21.21 5.50
CA ALA A 221 1.38 -21.46 5.03
C ALA A 221 2.13 -20.17 4.77
N THR A 222 3.32 -20.03 5.34
CA THR A 222 4.20 -18.90 5.12
C THR A 222 5.64 -19.32 4.89
N ARG A 223 6.29 -18.72 3.87
CA ARG A 223 7.73 -18.89 3.63
C ARG A 223 8.60 -18.19 4.68
N SER A 224 8.01 -17.30 5.49
CA SER A 224 8.72 -16.67 6.61
C SER A 224 9.11 -17.72 7.65
N PRO A 225 10.31 -17.63 8.26
CA PRO A 225 10.75 -18.56 9.29
C PRO A 225 9.93 -18.44 10.58
N ARG A 226 9.18 -17.37 10.74
CA ARG A 226 8.26 -17.12 11.85
C ARG A 226 7.24 -16.06 11.48
N PHE A 227 6.21 -15.89 12.30
CA PHE A 227 5.26 -14.78 12.23
C PHE A 227 5.90 -13.53 12.83
N PHE A 228 6.43 -12.66 11.98
CA PHE A 228 7.14 -11.46 12.41
C PHE A 228 6.17 -10.39 12.88
N PRO A 229 6.36 -9.84 14.09
CA PRO A 229 5.66 -8.64 14.49
C PRO A 229 6.12 -7.44 13.67
N LEU A 230 5.22 -6.49 13.46
CA LEU A 230 5.59 -5.17 12.97
C LEU A 230 6.39 -4.44 14.07
N GLU A 231 7.50 -3.83 13.69
CA GLU A 231 8.40 -3.18 14.64
C GLU A 231 8.04 -1.70 14.81
N TYR A 232 7.45 -1.36 15.96
CA TYR A 232 6.88 -0.04 16.25
C TYR A 232 7.53 0.65 17.47
N THR A 233 8.82 0.44 17.70
CA THR A 233 9.49 1.21 18.76
C THR A 233 9.70 2.66 18.33
N LYS A 234 9.64 3.60 19.27
CA LYS A 234 9.71 5.05 18.95
C LYS A 234 10.99 5.44 18.20
N LEU A 235 12.13 4.85 18.58
CA LEU A 235 13.39 5.10 17.87
C LEU A 235 13.39 4.52 16.46
N THR A 236 12.76 3.37 16.24
CA THR A 236 12.58 2.82 14.89
C THR A 236 11.66 3.70 14.05
N LEU A 237 10.62 4.29 14.65
CA LEU A 237 9.72 5.20 13.95
C LEU A 237 10.40 6.52 13.51
N GLU A 238 11.54 6.92 14.09
CA GLU A 238 12.32 8.05 13.56
C GLU A 238 12.87 7.80 12.14
N MET A 239 12.91 6.53 11.69
CA MET A 239 13.21 6.20 10.29
C MET A 239 12.07 6.57 9.34
N THR A 240 10.90 7.00 9.84
CA THR A 240 9.83 7.65 9.07
C THR A 240 9.96 9.16 9.14
N SER A 241 11.12 9.69 8.77
CA SER A 241 11.46 11.11 8.86
C SER A 241 12.04 11.64 7.54
N PRO A 242 11.96 12.96 7.29
CA PRO A 242 12.62 13.60 6.16
C PRO A 242 14.13 13.30 6.09
N GLU A 243 14.82 13.31 7.24
CA GLU A 243 16.26 13.02 7.33
C GLU A 243 16.59 11.59 6.90
N TYR A 244 15.76 10.62 7.29
CA TYR A 244 15.96 9.24 6.85
C TYR A 244 15.74 9.08 5.35
N VAL A 245 14.74 9.76 4.79
CA VAL A 245 14.50 9.78 3.33
C VAL A 245 15.70 10.36 2.59
N ASP A 246 16.25 11.48 3.07
CA ASP A 246 17.46 12.09 2.49
C ASP A 246 18.65 11.14 2.54
N TYR A 247 18.91 10.54 3.71
CA TYR A 247 19.95 9.55 3.91
C TYR A 247 19.78 8.35 2.98
N PHE A 248 18.60 7.74 2.99
CA PHE A 248 18.33 6.54 2.19
C PHE A 248 18.46 6.80 0.69
N HIS A 249 17.90 7.92 0.20
CA HIS A 249 17.95 8.30 -1.21
C HIS A 249 19.39 8.51 -1.71
N ALA A 250 20.27 9.06 -0.87
CA ALA A 250 21.66 9.32 -1.20
C ALA A 250 22.53 8.03 -1.25
N LEU A 251 22.06 6.90 -0.72
CA LEU A 251 22.79 5.64 -0.73
C LEU A 251 22.91 5.03 -2.13
N PRO A 252 23.97 4.25 -2.42
CA PRO A 252 24.05 3.47 -3.66
C PRO A 252 22.87 2.51 -3.83
N ALA A 253 22.40 2.30 -5.06
CA ALA A 253 21.23 1.47 -5.36
C ALA A 253 21.30 0.06 -4.75
N ALA A 254 22.45 -0.62 -4.86
CA ALA A 254 22.66 -1.95 -4.27
C ALA A 254 22.52 -1.94 -2.73
N THR A 255 22.90 -0.84 -2.07
CA THR A 255 22.73 -0.69 -0.62
C THR A 255 21.25 -0.48 -0.27
N ARG A 256 20.54 0.37 -1.03
CA ARG A 256 19.09 0.56 -0.85
C ARG A 256 18.31 -0.74 -1.02
N ASP A 257 18.63 -1.53 -2.05
CA ASP A 257 17.96 -2.81 -2.31
C ASP A 257 18.20 -3.81 -1.16
N ARG A 258 19.44 -3.88 -0.63
CA ARG A 258 19.76 -4.71 0.54
C ARG A 258 19.02 -4.25 1.79
N LEU A 259 18.95 -2.94 2.05
CA LEU A 259 18.21 -2.38 3.18
C LEU A 259 16.72 -2.66 3.07
N ASN A 260 16.10 -2.44 1.91
CA ASN A 260 14.68 -2.76 1.69
C ASN A 260 14.38 -4.25 1.92
N ALA A 261 15.32 -5.14 1.58
CA ALA A 261 15.17 -6.56 1.86
C ALA A 261 15.23 -6.89 3.36
N SER A 262 16.06 -6.17 4.14
CA SER A 262 16.21 -6.36 5.60
C SER A 262 15.14 -5.65 6.41
N HIS A 263 14.55 -4.55 5.90
CA HIS A 263 13.55 -3.73 6.59
C HIS A 263 12.10 -4.24 6.45
N LYS A 264 11.90 -5.45 5.94
CA LYS A 264 10.54 -5.99 5.69
C LYS A 264 9.65 -5.99 6.92
N ASN A 265 10.18 -6.25 8.10
CA ASN A 265 9.45 -6.24 9.36
C ASN A 265 8.99 -4.83 9.80
N LEU A 266 9.55 -3.76 9.22
CA LEU A 266 9.18 -2.38 9.53
C LEU A 266 7.87 -1.95 8.84
N TYR A 267 7.46 -2.62 7.76
CA TYR A 267 6.24 -2.25 6.99
C TYR A 267 5.44 -3.45 6.44
N LYS A 268 5.90 -4.68 6.66
CA LYS A 268 5.24 -5.93 6.22
C LYS A 268 5.03 -6.93 7.37
N GLY A 269 5.31 -6.55 8.60
CA GLY A 269 5.06 -7.36 9.79
C GLY A 269 3.56 -7.46 10.10
N ILE A 270 3.23 -8.27 11.10
CA ILE A 270 1.89 -8.43 11.64
C ILE A 270 1.79 -7.59 12.92
N ASN A 271 0.65 -6.95 13.16
CA ASN A 271 0.40 -6.29 14.43
C ASN A 271 0.61 -7.27 15.60
N SER A 272 1.38 -6.86 16.60
CA SER A 272 1.73 -7.73 17.74
C SER A 272 0.52 -8.19 18.54
N GLU A 273 -0.49 -7.33 18.67
CA GLU A 273 -1.74 -7.64 19.37
C GLU A 273 -2.49 -8.74 18.61
N LEU A 274 -2.60 -8.64 17.29
CA LEU A 274 -3.24 -9.67 16.47
C LEU A 274 -2.51 -11.03 16.55
N ILE A 275 -1.18 -11.06 16.63
CA ILE A 275 -0.44 -12.31 16.85
C ILE A 275 -0.83 -12.94 18.19
N ASN A 276 -0.94 -12.12 19.24
CA ASN A 276 -1.35 -12.59 20.57
C ASN A 276 -2.81 -13.06 20.57
N GLU A 277 -3.72 -12.32 19.95
CA GLU A 277 -5.14 -12.71 19.81
C GLU A 277 -5.29 -14.04 19.06
N ILE A 278 -4.52 -14.27 18.00
CA ILE A 278 -4.50 -15.54 17.28
C ILE A 278 -4.03 -16.67 18.20
N PHE A 279 -2.98 -16.45 18.98
CA PHE A 279 -2.49 -17.47 19.92
C PHE A 279 -3.52 -17.79 21.00
N ASP A 280 -4.11 -16.76 21.60
CA ASP A 280 -5.11 -16.93 22.65
C ASP A 280 -6.36 -17.66 22.15
N LEU A 281 -6.79 -17.34 20.92
CA LEU A 281 -7.92 -18.04 20.28
C LEU A 281 -7.59 -19.51 19.99
N LEU A 282 -6.38 -19.80 19.49
CA LEU A 282 -5.89 -21.18 19.30
C LEU A 282 -5.85 -21.94 20.63
N TYR A 283 -5.35 -21.30 21.69
CA TYR A 283 -5.31 -21.89 23.02
C TYR A 283 -6.72 -22.26 23.51
N GLN A 284 -7.68 -21.33 23.39
CA GLN A 284 -9.08 -21.54 23.78
C GLN A 284 -9.72 -22.69 23.01
N LYS A 285 -9.55 -22.71 21.66
CA LYS A 285 -10.16 -23.74 20.82
C LYS A 285 -9.56 -25.14 21.01
N ASN A 286 -8.35 -25.24 21.53
CA ASN A 286 -7.69 -26.51 21.80
C ASN A 286 -7.97 -27.05 23.25
N LEU A 287 -8.72 -26.36 24.10
CA LEU A 287 -9.02 -26.78 25.46
C LEU A 287 -9.72 -28.13 25.56
N HIS A 288 -10.59 -28.45 24.62
CA HIS A 288 -11.44 -29.64 24.66
C HIS A 288 -11.12 -30.66 23.55
N GLY A 289 -10.03 -30.46 22.84
CA GLY A 289 -9.56 -31.31 21.77
C GLY A 289 -8.83 -30.51 20.68
N PRO A 290 -8.14 -31.18 19.74
CA PRO A 290 -7.37 -30.49 18.72
C PRO A 290 -8.28 -29.74 17.75
N CYS A 291 -8.02 -28.43 17.59
CA CYS A 291 -8.65 -27.61 16.57
C CYS A 291 -8.15 -28.03 15.18
N PRO A 292 -9.03 -28.16 14.15
CA PRO A 292 -8.64 -28.60 12.81
C PRO A 292 -7.90 -27.52 12.02
N THR A 293 -6.77 -27.04 12.56
CA THR A 293 -5.94 -26.00 11.92
C THR A 293 -4.46 -26.34 11.93
N ARG A 294 -3.73 -25.80 10.97
CA ARG A 294 -2.28 -25.95 10.83
C ARG A 294 -1.61 -24.62 10.49
N LEU A 295 -0.52 -24.31 11.17
CA LEU A 295 0.36 -23.18 10.87
C LEU A 295 1.71 -23.72 10.39
N LEU A 296 2.07 -23.42 9.14
CA LEU A 296 3.27 -23.92 8.46
C LEU A 296 4.23 -22.75 8.22
N THR A 297 5.28 -22.62 9.03
CA THR A 297 6.36 -21.66 8.84
C THR A 297 7.48 -22.24 7.95
N ASN A 298 8.38 -21.41 7.44
CA ASN A 298 9.44 -21.80 6.51
C ASN A 298 8.92 -22.61 5.32
N THR A 299 7.67 -22.41 4.91
CA THR A 299 7.00 -23.22 3.92
C THR A 299 6.64 -22.38 2.70
N ALA A 300 7.42 -22.53 1.64
CA ALA A 300 7.21 -21.85 0.38
C ALA A 300 6.25 -22.63 -0.53
N LEU A 301 5.34 -21.92 -1.19
CA LEU A 301 4.56 -22.47 -2.31
C LEU A 301 5.45 -22.46 -3.56
N VAL A 302 5.74 -23.66 -4.10
CA VAL A 302 6.61 -23.85 -5.26
C VAL A 302 5.87 -24.28 -6.50
N GLU A 303 4.72 -24.94 -6.34
CA GLU A 303 3.86 -25.40 -7.42
C GLU A 303 2.40 -25.42 -6.99
N ALA A 304 1.47 -25.24 -7.93
CA ALA A 304 0.04 -25.39 -7.69
C ALA A 304 -0.65 -25.99 -8.93
N ALA A 305 -1.56 -26.91 -8.70
CA ALA A 305 -2.42 -27.50 -9.72
C ALA A 305 -3.87 -27.51 -9.24
N TYR A 306 -4.82 -27.38 -10.17
CA TYR A 306 -6.25 -27.46 -9.88
C TYR A 306 -6.89 -28.61 -10.65
N ASP A 307 -7.61 -29.48 -9.92
CA ASP A 307 -8.42 -30.54 -10.52
C ASP A 307 -9.90 -30.11 -10.55
N PRO A 308 -10.48 -29.81 -11.73
CA PRO A 308 -11.88 -29.41 -11.83
C PRO A 308 -12.89 -30.54 -11.50
N ALA A 309 -12.47 -31.81 -11.56
CA ALA A 309 -13.35 -32.93 -11.25
C ALA A 309 -13.64 -33.08 -9.74
N SER A 310 -12.64 -32.77 -8.92
CA SER A 310 -12.74 -32.76 -7.44
C SER A 310 -12.87 -31.36 -6.84
N ALA A 311 -12.78 -30.31 -7.65
CA ALA A 311 -12.70 -28.91 -7.23
C ALA A 311 -11.61 -28.70 -6.15
N THR A 312 -10.44 -29.33 -6.33
CA THR A 312 -9.37 -29.36 -5.33
C THR A 312 -8.06 -28.81 -5.90
N TYR A 313 -7.39 -27.99 -5.12
CA TYR A 313 -6.02 -27.54 -5.37
C TYR A 313 -5.04 -28.53 -4.74
N THR A 314 -4.03 -28.91 -5.49
CA THR A 314 -2.83 -29.59 -4.99
C THR A 314 -1.68 -28.60 -4.98
N LEU A 315 -1.20 -28.27 -3.79
CA LEU A 315 -0.11 -27.33 -3.57
C LEU A 315 1.19 -28.09 -3.34
N GLY A 316 2.20 -27.85 -4.16
CA GLY A 316 3.58 -28.27 -3.92
C GLY A 316 4.22 -27.26 -2.96
N LEU A 317 4.60 -27.74 -1.79
CA LEU A 317 5.17 -26.94 -0.71
C LEU A 317 6.59 -27.41 -0.40
N ARG A 318 7.49 -26.46 -0.12
CA ARG A 318 8.86 -26.73 0.33
C ARG A 318 9.08 -26.17 1.72
N GLN A 319 9.49 -27.02 2.66
CA GLN A 319 10.04 -26.56 3.92
C GLN A 319 11.51 -26.17 3.71
N GLU A 320 11.80 -24.88 3.77
CA GLU A 320 13.05 -24.29 3.31
C GLU A 320 14.28 -24.74 4.14
N GLU A 321 14.15 -24.81 5.48
CA GLU A 321 15.27 -25.19 6.35
C GLU A 321 15.63 -26.68 6.26
N GLN A 322 14.65 -27.53 5.99
CA GLN A 322 14.87 -28.97 5.81
C GLN A 322 15.19 -29.34 4.37
N GLY A 323 14.90 -28.45 3.41
CA GLY A 323 14.98 -28.74 1.98
C GLY A 323 14.02 -29.85 1.54
N GLN A 324 12.89 -30.00 2.26
CA GLN A 324 11.94 -31.08 2.03
C GLN A 324 10.70 -30.58 1.29
N ASP A 325 10.40 -31.26 0.17
CA ASP A 325 9.17 -31.04 -0.60
C ASP A 325 8.06 -31.96 -0.11
N PHE A 326 6.82 -31.43 -0.09
CA PHE A 326 5.62 -32.20 0.21
C PHE A 326 4.41 -31.58 -0.49
N THR A 327 3.32 -32.33 -0.56
CA THR A 327 2.07 -31.86 -1.17
C THR A 327 1.00 -31.60 -0.11
N HIS A 328 0.12 -30.64 -0.40
CA HIS A 328 -1.03 -30.31 0.43
C HIS A 328 -2.24 -30.06 -0.45
N ALA A 329 -3.35 -30.76 -0.16
CA ALA A 329 -4.60 -30.62 -0.88
C ALA A 329 -5.55 -29.68 -0.14
N THR A 330 -6.27 -28.83 -0.87
CA THR A 330 -7.24 -27.88 -0.31
C THR A 330 -8.31 -27.51 -1.34
N GLN A 331 -9.54 -27.27 -0.89
CA GLN A 331 -10.62 -26.82 -1.77
C GLN A 331 -10.67 -25.30 -1.91
N GLY A 332 -10.34 -24.55 -0.86
CA GLY A 332 -10.23 -23.09 -0.88
C GLY A 332 -8.77 -22.65 -0.83
N LEU A 333 -8.37 -21.76 -1.73
CA LEU A 333 -7.02 -21.19 -1.76
C LEU A 333 -7.09 -19.67 -1.72
N ILE A 334 -6.44 -19.06 -0.74
CA ILE A 334 -6.32 -17.63 -0.58
C ILE A 334 -4.85 -17.23 -0.69
N LEU A 335 -4.54 -16.36 -1.64
CA LEU A 335 -3.22 -15.80 -1.84
C LEU A 335 -3.12 -14.43 -1.13
N ALA A 336 -2.63 -14.41 0.10
CA ALA A 336 -2.30 -13.20 0.84
C ALA A 336 -0.84 -12.81 0.59
N THR A 337 -0.48 -12.74 -0.69
CA THR A 337 0.89 -12.60 -1.19
C THR A 337 1.32 -11.16 -1.43
N GLY A 338 0.44 -10.22 -1.06
CA GLY A 338 0.67 -8.78 -1.13
C GLY A 338 0.53 -8.22 -2.54
N TYR A 339 1.14 -7.06 -2.73
CA TYR A 339 0.98 -6.25 -3.94
C TYR A 339 2.36 -5.92 -4.51
N ARG A 340 2.43 -5.71 -5.83
CA ARG A 340 3.66 -5.34 -6.51
C ARG A 340 3.40 -4.24 -7.52
N TYR A 341 4.18 -3.16 -7.46
CA TYR A 341 4.09 -2.10 -8.44
C TYR A 341 4.43 -2.61 -9.85
N THR A 342 3.62 -2.19 -10.81
CA THR A 342 3.86 -2.40 -12.24
C THR A 342 3.67 -1.09 -12.98
N THR A 343 4.52 -0.81 -13.97
CA THR A 343 4.37 0.38 -14.81
C THR A 343 3.06 0.32 -15.58
N PRO A 344 2.18 1.32 -15.43
CA PRO A 344 0.92 1.36 -16.16
C PRO A 344 1.12 1.41 -17.67
N ARG A 345 0.34 0.62 -18.42
CA ARG A 345 0.45 0.52 -19.87
C ARG A 345 0.15 1.83 -20.60
N PHE A 346 -0.69 2.68 -20.03
CA PHE A 346 -1.04 3.97 -20.61
C PHE A 346 0.15 4.96 -20.70
N LEU A 347 1.26 4.66 -20.01
CA LEU A 347 2.50 5.44 -20.07
C LEU A 347 3.44 5.01 -21.22
N ALA A 348 3.10 3.98 -21.98
CA ALA A 348 3.97 3.47 -23.05
C ALA A 348 4.44 4.56 -24.03
N PRO A 349 3.62 5.57 -24.43
CA PRO A 349 4.09 6.64 -25.32
C PRO A 349 5.11 7.58 -24.67
N LEU A 350 5.23 7.57 -23.34
CA LEU A 350 6.15 8.43 -22.57
C LEU A 350 7.45 7.73 -22.18
N THR A 351 7.69 6.50 -22.63
CA THR A 351 8.84 5.67 -22.21
C THR A 351 10.18 6.41 -22.33
N ASP A 352 10.39 7.16 -23.41
CA ASP A 352 11.63 7.91 -23.67
C ASP A 352 11.73 9.21 -22.81
N ARG A 353 10.63 9.66 -22.22
CA ARG A 353 10.60 10.82 -21.31
C ARG A 353 10.74 10.41 -19.85
N ILE A 354 10.61 9.12 -19.52
CA ILE A 354 10.75 8.59 -18.18
C ILE A 354 12.20 8.16 -17.94
N ALA A 355 12.74 8.52 -16.80
CA ALA A 355 14.06 8.07 -16.34
C ALA A 355 13.94 6.67 -15.71
N TRP A 356 14.75 5.74 -16.20
CA TRP A 356 14.78 4.35 -15.75
C TRP A 356 16.10 4.02 -15.07
N ASP A 357 16.07 3.18 -14.03
CA ASP A 357 17.26 2.59 -13.45
C ASP A 357 17.69 1.32 -14.21
N ASP A 358 18.86 0.77 -13.87
CA ASP A 358 19.44 -0.41 -14.51
C ASP A 358 18.57 -1.69 -14.34
N ALA A 359 17.62 -1.68 -13.41
CA ALA A 359 16.67 -2.77 -13.17
C ALA A 359 15.32 -2.55 -13.90
N GLY A 360 15.18 -1.51 -14.72
CA GLY A 360 13.96 -1.16 -15.43
C GLY A 360 12.85 -0.60 -14.51
N ARG A 361 13.20 -0.07 -13.34
CA ARG A 361 12.31 0.66 -12.44
C ARG A 361 12.44 2.16 -12.68
N TYR A 362 11.48 2.96 -12.25
CA TYR A 362 11.63 4.42 -12.30
C TYR A 362 12.86 4.89 -11.53
N ALA A 363 13.72 5.66 -12.16
CA ALA A 363 14.80 6.38 -11.47
C ALA A 363 14.21 7.60 -10.76
N VAL A 364 13.49 7.36 -9.65
CA VAL A 364 12.75 8.41 -8.95
C VAL A 364 13.71 9.39 -8.28
N ALA A 365 13.63 10.66 -8.70
CA ALA A 365 14.41 11.74 -8.10
C ALA A 365 13.91 12.06 -6.68
N ARG A 366 14.75 12.75 -5.89
CA ARG A 366 14.43 13.07 -4.48
C ARG A 366 13.12 13.88 -4.33
N ASN A 367 12.73 14.65 -5.34
CA ASN A 367 11.47 15.41 -5.40
C ASN A 367 10.27 14.58 -5.91
N TYR A 368 10.39 13.26 -5.97
CA TYR A 368 9.39 12.31 -6.47
C TYR A 368 9.11 12.37 -7.98
N SER A 369 9.89 13.12 -8.77
CA SER A 369 9.76 13.12 -10.22
C SER A 369 10.41 11.88 -10.84
N ILE A 370 9.88 11.46 -12.00
CA ILE A 370 10.38 10.32 -12.78
C ILE A 370 10.73 10.67 -14.22
N ASP A 371 10.43 11.87 -14.65
CA ASP A 371 10.76 12.31 -16.00
C ASP A 371 12.21 12.76 -16.13
N THR A 372 12.76 12.68 -17.33
CA THR A 372 14.16 13.06 -17.62
C THR A 372 14.45 14.53 -17.38
N ALA A 373 13.42 15.40 -17.39
CA ALA A 373 13.54 16.82 -17.02
C ALA A 373 13.47 17.05 -15.50
N GLY A 374 13.03 16.04 -14.74
CA GLY A 374 13.01 16.03 -13.27
C GLY A 374 11.96 16.93 -12.63
N ARG A 375 10.84 17.23 -13.31
CA ARG A 375 9.87 18.26 -12.84
C ARG A 375 8.43 18.13 -13.33
N ASP A 376 8.12 17.16 -14.22
CA ASP A 376 6.84 17.15 -14.92
C ASP A 376 5.98 15.93 -14.60
N ILE A 377 6.57 14.76 -14.26
CA ILE A 377 5.84 13.53 -13.92
C ILE A 377 6.26 13.09 -12.53
N PHE A 378 5.33 13.07 -11.58
CA PHE A 378 5.57 12.68 -10.19
C PHE A 378 4.89 11.34 -9.88
N VAL A 379 5.42 10.60 -8.91
CA VAL A 379 4.86 9.34 -8.46
C VAL A 379 4.52 9.35 -6.97
N GLN A 380 3.50 8.57 -6.62
CA GLN A 380 3.13 8.26 -5.25
C GLN A 380 3.03 6.75 -5.08
N ASN A 381 3.75 6.22 -4.09
CA ASN A 381 3.81 4.79 -3.74
C ASN A 381 4.42 3.88 -4.84
N ALA A 382 5.34 4.44 -5.65
CA ALA A 382 6.13 3.69 -6.65
C ALA A 382 7.65 3.77 -6.38
N GLU A 383 8.05 4.52 -5.34
CA GLU A 383 9.42 4.94 -5.05
C GLU A 383 10.11 4.14 -3.93
N LEU A 384 9.60 2.97 -3.52
CA LEU A 384 10.15 2.15 -2.42
C LEU A 384 11.68 1.89 -2.55
N HIS A 385 12.17 1.67 -3.77
CA HIS A 385 13.58 1.37 -4.04
C HIS A 385 14.50 2.60 -4.01
N THR A 386 13.93 3.81 -3.99
CA THR A 386 14.68 5.07 -3.92
C THR A 386 14.46 5.84 -2.61
N HIS A 387 13.25 5.77 -2.03
CA HIS A 387 12.87 6.50 -0.82
C HIS A 387 12.70 5.61 0.42
N GLY A 388 12.80 4.27 0.25
CA GLY A 388 12.73 3.32 1.36
C GLY A 388 11.31 3.00 1.83
N PHE A 389 11.23 2.32 2.98
CA PHE A 389 9.99 1.76 3.50
C PHE A 389 8.93 2.79 3.92
N VAL A 390 9.28 4.07 3.97
CA VAL A 390 8.33 5.19 4.17
C VAL A 390 7.34 5.37 3.02
N THR A 391 7.66 4.79 1.85
CA THR A 391 6.84 4.92 0.64
C THR A 391 5.37 4.49 0.82
N PRO A 392 5.06 3.32 1.38
CA PRO A 392 3.68 2.91 1.64
C PRO A 392 3.08 3.51 2.92
N ASP A 393 3.84 4.26 3.73
CA ASP A 393 3.39 4.78 5.01
C ASP A 393 2.43 5.97 4.82
N LEU A 394 1.23 5.86 5.39
CA LEU A 394 0.25 6.94 5.39
C LEU A 394 0.75 8.17 6.16
N GLY A 395 1.56 7.97 7.21
CA GLY A 395 2.16 9.07 7.98
C GLY A 395 3.08 9.96 7.17
N MET A 396 3.69 9.43 6.09
CA MET A 396 4.55 10.20 5.21
C MET A 396 3.83 10.73 3.96
N ALA A 397 2.51 10.51 3.85
CA ALA A 397 1.72 10.98 2.72
C ALA A 397 1.68 12.51 2.63
N ALA A 398 1.39 13.19 3.74
CA ALA A 398 1.32 14.65 3.79
C ALA A 398 2.67 15.31 3.49
N TYR A 399 3.76 14.75 4.01
CA TYR A 399 5.12 15.16 3.68
C TYR A 399 5.41 15.05 2.17
N ARG A 400 5.13 13.90 1.54
CA ARG A 400 5.32 13.70 0.09
C ARG A 400 4.47 14.66 -0.71
N ASN A 401 3.21 14.83 -0.34
CA ASN A 401 2.30 15.78 -0.98
C ASN A 401 2.82 17.23 -0.88
N SER A 402 3.36 17.64 0.27
CA SER A 402 4.00 18.96 0.44
C SER A 402 5.19 19.15 -0.51
N CYS A 403 6.01 18.11 -0.69
CA CYS A 403 7.11 18.12 -1.66
C CYS A 403 6.59 18.24 -3.11
N ILE A 404 5.58 17.48 -3.49
CA ILE A 404 4.98 17.52 -4.83
C ILE A 404 4.33 18.90 -5.08
N ILE A 405 3.57 19.43 -4.12
CA ILE A 405 2.94 20.76 -4.23
C ILE A 405 4.00 21.85 -4.43
N ARG A 406 5.13 21.78 -3.72
CA ARG A 406 6.26 22.69 -3.93
C ARG A 406 6.77 22.67 -5.37
N GLU A 407 6.89 21.47 -5.99
CA GLU A 407 7.33 21.33 -7.38
C GLU A 407 6.24 21.78 -8.38
N LEU A 408 4.96 21.58 -8.04
CA LEU A 408 3.85 22.06 -8.87
C LEU A 408 3.80 23.60 -8.91
N LEU A 409 4.02 24.26 -7.77
CA LEU A 409 3.96 25.70 -7.61
C LEU A 409 5.30 26.41 -7.91
N GLY A 410 6.43 25.70 -7.85
CA GLY A 410 7.77 26.29 -7.89
C GLY A 410 8.16 27.05 -6.62
N ARG A 411 7.40 26.90 -5.52
CA ARG A 411 7.65 27.52 -4.20
C ARG A 411 7.10 26.65 -3.08
N GLU A 412 7.64 26.81 -1.90
CA GLU A 412 7.12 26.15 -0.69
C GLU A 412 5.76 26.78 -0.30
N TYR A 413 4.75 25.94 -0.10
CA TYR A 413 3.43 26.32 0.39
C TYR A 413 3.17 25.72 1.78
N TYR A 414 3.39 24.40 1.93
CA TYR A 414 3.37 23.70 3.21
C TYR A 414 4.81 23.47 3.66
N PRO A 415 5.27 24.18 4.71
CA PRO A 415 6.61 23.99 5.26
C PRO A 415 6.79 22.57 5.79
N VAL A 416 7.95 21.99 5.50
CA VAL A 416 8.32 20.66 5.96
C VAL A 416 9.39 20.79 7.05
N GLU A 417 9.20 20.11 8.16
CA GLU A 417 10.21 19.95 9.20
C GLU A 417 11.45 19.26 8.62
N LYS A 418 12.63 19.83 8.92
CA LYS A 418 13.91 19.34 8.35
C LYS A 418 14.68 18.45 9.30
N SER A 419 14.41 18.52 10.59
CA SER A 419 15.09 17.78 11.63
C SER A 419 14.13 17.43 12.74
N ILE A 420 13.69 16.18 12.79
CA ILE A 420 12.76 15.63 13.79
C ILE A 420 13.35 14.46 14.56
N ALA A 421 14.37 13.76 13.98
CA ALA A 421 15.00 12.59 14.58
C ALA A 421 16.05 12.99 15.63
N PHE A 422 16.11 12.21 16.71
CA PHE A 422 17.25 12.25 17.65
C PHE A 422 18.44 11.48 17.13
N GLN A 423 18.22 10.50 16.26
CA GLN A 423 19.24 9.65 15.67
C GLN A 423 19.93 10.34 14.50
N GLU A 424 21.23 10.12 14.35
CA GLU A 424 22.00 10.45 13.16
C GLU A 424 22.12 9.20 12.28
N PHE A 425 21.55 9.22 11.08
CA PHE A 425 21.54 8.07 10.17
C PHE A 425 22.81 7.99 9.31
N ALA A 426 23.44 9.14 9.02
CA ALA A 426 24.67 9.22 8.27
C ALA A 426 25.89 9.29 9.21
N ALA A 427 27.09 9.00 8.69
CA ALA A 427 28.32 9.26 9.41
C ALA A 427 28.43 10.75 9.73
N PRO A 428 28.85 11.13 10.94
CA PRO A 428 29.04 12.56 11.31
C PRO A 428 29.98 13.26 10.32
N ALA A 429 29.65 14.49 9.95
CA ALA A 429 30.53 15.30 9.14
C ALA A 429 31.79 15.69 9.97
N GLY A 430 32.96 15.13 9.62
CA GLY A 430 34.23 15.38 10.31
C GLY A 430 35.38 14.61 9.67
N PRO A 431 36.64 14.83 10.09
CA PRO A 431 37.73 14.04 9.58
C PRO A 431 37.53 12.56 9.98
N HIS A 432 37.25 11.73 8.98
CA HIS A 432 37.17 10.28 9.16
C HIS A 432 38.55 9.76 9.51
N HIS A 433 38.76 9.45 10.78
CA HIS A 433 39.91 8.58 11.16
C HIS A 433 39.48 7.15 10.85
N PRO A 434 40.18 6.41 9.97
CA PRO A 434 39.86 5.01 9.76
C PRO A 434 40.04 4.28 11.11
N VAL A 435 38.96 3.69 11.59
CA VAL A 435 39.04 2.77 12.73
C VAL A 435 39.75 1.50 12.22
N GLU A 436 40.94 1.26 12.65
CA GLU A 436 41.59 -0.03 12.45
C GLU A 436 40.78 -1.09 13.19
N VAL A 437 39.97 -1.84 12.45
CA VAL A 437 39.26 -3.01 12.98
C VAL A 437 40.28 -4.13 13.08
N SER A 438 40.78 -4.38 14.28
CA SER A 438 41.58 -5.59 14.55
C SER A 438 40.70 -6.82 14.29
N PRO A 439 41.13 -7.78 13.48
CA PRO A 439 40.39 -9.03 13.30
C PRO A 439 40.30 -9.78 14.63
N VAL A 440 39.06 -10.14 15.03
CA VAL A 440 38.79 -11.06 16.15
C VAL A 440 38.90 -12.48 15.64
#